data_b0545e18236ff9739689d17a8416cf23
#
_entry.id   b0545e18236ff9739689d17a8416cf23
#
_cell.length_a   1.000
_cell.length_b   1.000
_cell.length_c   1.000
_cell.angle_alpha   90.00
_cell.angle_beta   90.00
_cell.angle_gamma   90.00
#
_symmetry.space_group_name_H-M   'P 1'
#
loop_
_entity.id
_entity.type
_entity.pdbx_description
1 polymer ?
#
loop_
_entity_poly.entity_id
_entity_poly.type
_entity_poly.pdbx_seq_one_letter_code
_entity_poly.pdbx_strand_id
1 'polypeptide(L)'
;MSSAAAIIACALSLLGRSERTMPPITLVEAPPKHASIQADAFVSLPDPHIYVITSSPTFRDAMASRSSCSESATMKKLASVLAHEEWHIRNGADESGAYYAQLTTLLRLGVPPDNNVYRSVQRSMQAVLKKRKQKPDLVLAGR
;
A
#
# COMPACT_ATOMS: atom_id res chain seq x y z
N MET A 1 -1.60 22.02 6.19
CA MET A 1 -1.80 20.59 6.43
C MET A 1 -2.91 20.06 5.54
N SER A 2 -2.66 19.01 4.81
CA SER A 2 -3.66 18.44 3.90
C SER A 2 -4.65 17.58 4.69
N SER A 3 -5.93 17.60 4.28
CA SER A 3 -6.93 16.70 4.84
C SER A 3 -6.68 15.27 4.40
N ALA A 4 -7.24 14.30 5.12
CA ALA A 4 -7.15 12.90 4.74
C ALA A 4 -7.74 12.65 3.35
N ALA A 5 -8.85 13.31 3.02
CA ALA A 5 -9.45 13.21 1.69
C ALA A 5 -8.52 13.72 0.60
N ALA A 6 -7.83 14.84 0.84
CA ALA A 6 -6.86 15.39 -0.10
C ALA A 6 -5.65 14.45 -0.30
N ILE A 7 -5.22 13.78 0.76
CA ILE A 7 -4.14 12.79 0.68
C ILE A 7 -4.53 11.64 -0.25
N ILE A 8 -5.72 11.08 -0.07
CA ILE A 8 -6.20 9.99 -0.93
C ILE A 8 -6.37 10.48 -2.37
N ALA A 9 -6.92 11.69 -2.57
CA ALA A 9 -7.08 12.25 -3.92
C ALA A 9 -5.73 12.40 -4.62
N CYS A 10 -4.70 12.86 -3.91
CA CYS A 10 -3.35 12.94 -4.45
C CYS A 10 -2.82 11.56 -4.86
N ALA A 11 -2.93 10.57 -3.98
CA ALA A 11 -2.44 9.22 -4.27
C ALA A 11 -3.15 8.63 -5.51
N LEU A 12 -4.46 8.80 -5.62
CA LEU A 12 -5.22 8.34 -6.79
C LEU A 12 -4.78 9.06 -8.06
N SER A 13 -4.56 10.35 -7.98
CA SER A 13 -4.06 11.14 -9.11
C SER A 13 -2.71 10.61 -9.62
N LEU A 14 -1.80 10.28 -8.69
CA LEU A 14 -0.50 9.69 -9.05
C LEU A 14 -0.66 8.35 -9.77
N LEU A 15 -1.66 7.56 -9.40
CA LEU A 15 -1.94 6.29 -10.07
C LEU A 15 -2.67 6.47 -11.41
N GLY A 16 -3.09 7.68 -11.75
CA GLY A 16 -3.93 7.90 -12.92
C GLY A 16 -5.33 7.30 -12.73
N ARG A 17 -5.80 7.23 -11.51
CA ARG A 17 -7.08 6.64 -11.14
C ARG A 17 -8.02 7.71 -10.57
N SER A 18 -9.31 7.40 -10.59
CA SER A 18 -10.33 8.20 -9.93
C SER A 18 -11.08 7.31 -8.93
N GLU A 19 -11.94 7.91 -8.12
CA GLU A 19 -12.79 7.14 -7.21
C GLU A 19 -13.68 6.14 -7.95
N ARG A 20 -14.00 6.41 -9.22
CA ARG A 20 -14.84 5.50 -10.03
C ARG A 20 -14.09 4.29 -10.53
N THR A 21 -12.77 4.39 -10.72
CA THR A 21 -11.94 3.33 -11.30
C THR A 21 -11.22 2.51 -10.26
N MET A 22 -11.18 2.96 -9.01
CA MET A 22 -10.58 2.25 -7.89
C MET A 22 -11.65 1.50 -7.10
N PRO A 23 -11.29 0.38 -6.46
CA PRO A 23 -12.15 -0.19 -5.43
C PRO A 23 -12.46 0.84 -4.34
N PRO A 24 -13.58 0.71 -3.62
CA PRO A 24 -13.90 1.64 -2.54
C PRO A 24 -12.79 1.69 -1.49
N ILE A 25 -12.47 2.88 -1.00
CA ILE A 25 -11.43 3.12 -0.01
C ILE A 25 -12.07 3.69 1.25
N THR A 26 -11.80 3.05 2.39
CA THR A 26 -12.24 3.52 3.70
C THR A 26 -11.02 3.78 4.58
N LEU A 27 -11.02 4.90 5.28
CA LEU A 27 -9.98 5.24 6.23
C LEU A 27 -10.33 4.67 7.60
N VAL A 28 -9.36 4.02 8.24
CA VAL A 28 -9.51 3.46 9.59
C VAL A 28 -8.34 3.93 10.45
N GLU A 29 -8.58 4.14 11.73
CA GLU A 29 -7.54 4.66 12.62
C GLU A 29 -6.54 3.60 13.04
N ALA A 30 -6.98 2.36 13.19
CA ALA A 30 -6.13 1.29 13.69
C ALA A 30 -6.32 0.02 12.87
N PRO A 31 -5.27 -0.83 12.76
CA PRO A 31 -5.41 -2.11 12.09
C PRO A 31 -6.30 -3.05 12.89
N PRO A 32 -6.99 -4.00 12.24
CA PRO A 32 -7.71 -5.04 12.93
C PRO A 32 -6.74 -5.96 13.69
N LYS A 33 -7.25 -6.69 14.70
CA LYS A 33 -6.42 -7.52 15.59
C LYS A 33 -5.56 -8.54 14.85
N HIS A 34 -6.02 -9.03 13.70
CA HIS A 34 -5.32 -10.05 12.92
C HIS A 34 -4.39 -9.48 11.85
N ALA A 35 -4.34 -8.17 11.67
CA ALA A 35 -3.44 -7.53 10.72
C ALA A 35 -2.12 -7.18 11.41
N SER A 36 -1.05 -7.09 10.60
CA SER A 36 0.24 -6.61 11.11
C SER A 36 0.11 -5.19 11.61
N ILE A 37 0.71 -4.89 12.76
CA ILE A 37 0.75 -3.52 13.29
C ILE A 37 1.55 -2.57 12.38
N GLN A 38 2.34 -3.11 11.46
CA GLN A 38 3.14 -2.33 10.52
C GLN A 38 2.45 -2.15 9.16
N ALA A 39 1.26 -2.71 9.00
CA ALA A 39 0.53 -2.58 7.74
C ALA A 39 0.10 -1.12 7.52
N ASP A 40 0.22 -0.67 6.27
CA ASP A 40 -0.24 0.66 5.86
C ASP A 40 -1.70 0.64 5.40
N ALA A 41 -2.12 -0.49 4.86
CA ALA A 41 -3.48 -0.73 4.36
C ALA A 41 -3.75 -2.22 4.35
N PHE A 42 -5.00 -2.59 4.16
CA PHE A 42 -5.35 -4.02 4.04
C PHE A 42 -6.62 -4.19 3.22
N VAL A 43 -6.77 -5.40 2.70
CA VAL A 43 -8.00 -5.90 2.11
C VAL A 43 -8.39 -7.19 2.83
N SER A 44 -9.67 -7.50 2.85
CA SER A 44 -10.19 -8.71 3.49
C SER A 44 -11.00 -9.47 2.45
N LEU A 45 -10.31 -10.22 1.60
CA LEU A 45 -10.95 -10.94 0.50
C LEU A 45 -12.01 -11.93 1.04
N PRO A 46 -13.16 -12.06 0.36
CA PRO A 46 -13.48 -11.55 -0.97
C PRO A 46 -14.07 -10.13 -1.00
N ASP A 47 -14.10 -9.41 0.13
CA ASP A 47 -14.60 -8.04 0.16
C ASP A 47 -13.72 -7.14 -0.74
N PRO A 48 -14.27 -6.53 -1.82
CA PRO A 48 -13.48 -5.72 -2.74
C PRO A 48 -13.26 -4.30 -2.23
N HIS A 49 -12.83 -4.16 -0.98
CA HIS A 49 -12.73 -2.88 -0.28
C HIS A 49 -11.31 -2.71 0.25
N ILE A 50 -10.72 -1.53 0.01
CA ILE A 50 -9.41 -1.18 0.54
C ILE A 50 -9.59 -0.37 1.83
N TYR A 51 -8.91 -0.78 2.89
CA TYR A 51 -8.89 -0.05 4.16
C TYR A 51 -7.50 0.54 4.35
N VAL A 52 -7.43 1.87 4.47
CA VAL A 52 -6.16 2.60 4.68
C VAL A 52 -6.06 2.99 6.15
N ILE A 53 -4.93 2.67 6.77
CA ILE A 53 -4.71 2.87 8.20
C ILE A 53 -4.08 4.27 8.40
N THR A 54 -4.86 5.18 8.95
CA THR A 54 -4.42 6.57 9.10
C THR A 54 -3.37 6.76 10.17
N SER A 55 -3.24 5.82 11.12
CA SER A 55 -2.19 5.85 12.13
C SER A 55 -0.85 5.28 11.63
N SER A 56 -0.82 4.71 10.42
CA SER A 56 0.41 4.14 9.88
C SER A 56 1.45 5.23 9.61
N PRO A 57 2.75 4.90 9.72
CA PRO A 57 3.81 5.88 9.41
C PRO A 57 3.70 6.43 8.00
N THR A 58 3.37 5.59 7.01
CA THR A 58 3.24 6.03 5.62
C THR A 58 2.17 7.10 5.47
N PHE A 59 1.00 6.90 6.07
CA PHE A 59 -0.08 7.88 5.98
C PHE A 59 0.26 9.17 6.74
N ARG A 60 0.83 9.04 7.94
CA ARG A 60 1.23 10.20 8.75
C ARG A 60 2.32 11.01 8.06
N ASP A 61 3.29 10.36 7.43
CA ASP A 61 4.35 11.05 6.69
C ASP A 61 3.77 11.77 5.47
N ALA A 62 2.80 11.17 4.79
CA ALA A 62 2.13 11.81 3.67
C ALA A 62 1.38 13.07 4.13
N MET A 63 0.69 13.01 5.29
CA MET A 63 0.00 14.17 5.85
C MET A 63 0.95 15.28 6.26
N ALA A 64 2.13 14.93 6.74
CA ALA A 64 3.14 15.89 7.18
C ALA A 64 3.97 16.47 6.04
N SER A 65 3.86 15.91 4.84
CA SER A 65 4.65 16.33 3.68
C SER A 65 4.31 17.77 3.28
N ARG A 66 5.35 18.56 3.01
CA ARG A 66 5.22 19.92 2.50
C ARG A 66 5.49 20.01 1.01
N SER A 67 5.90 18.90 0.40
CA SER A 67 6.11 18.84 -1.04
C SER A 67 4.79 18.83 -1.79
N SER A 68 4.81 19.25 -3.06
CA SER A 68 3.65 19.11 -3.92
C SER A 68 3.31 17.62 -4.11
N CYS A 69 2.08 17.35 -4.48
CA CYS A 69 1.62 15.96 -4.69
C CYS A 69 2.56 15.17 -5.61
N SER A 70 2.93 15.74 -6.76
CA SER A 70 3.73 15.05 -7.76
C SER A 70 5.19 14.83 -7.35
N GLU A 71 5.67 15.54 -6.33
CA GLU A 71 7.06 15.47 -5.89
C GLU A 71 7.26 14.76 -4.56
N SER A 72 6.17 14.48 -3.84
CA SER A 72 6.24 13.89 -2.50
C SER A 72 6.56 12.40 -2.57
N ALA A 73 7.73 12.00 -2.04
CA ALA A 73 8.12 10.60 -1.97
C ALA A 73 7.16 9.79 -1.08
N THR A 74 6.71 10.39 0.02
CA THR A 74 5.76 9.71 0.93
C THR A 74 4.40 9.52 0.27
N MET A 75 3.97 10.47 -0.55
CA MET A 75 2.73 10.36 -1.30
C MET A 75 2.84 9.27 -2.37
N LYS A 76 3.99 9.18 -3.04
CA LYS A 76 4.27 8.11 -4.00
C LYS A 76 4.27 6.75 -3.32
N LYS A 77 4.79 6.67 -2.10
CA LYS A 77 4.72 5.43 -1.32
C LYS A 77 3.27 5.04 -1.04
N LEU A 78 2.45 5.98 -0.60
CA LEU A 78 1.03 5.71 -0.35
C LEU A 78 0.32 5.25 -1.62
N ALA A 79 0.58 5.90 -2.75
CA ALA A 79 0.03 5.48 -4.05
C ALA A 79 0.43 4.03 -4.36
N SER A 80 1.69 3.66 -4.09
CA SER A 80 2.16 2.30 -4.32
C SER A 80 1.47 1.28 -3.40
N VAL A 81 1.15 1.67 -2.18
CA VAL A 81 0.39 0.83 -1.24
C VAL A 81 -1.01 0.57 -1.79
N LEU A 82 -1.67 1.60 -2.33
CA LEU A 82 -2.99 1.43 -2.95
C LEU A 82 -2.93 0.49 -4.16
N ALA A 83 -1.87 0.57 -4.96
CA ALA A 83 -1.66 -0.35 -6.09
C ALA A 83 -1.49 -1.79 -5.62
N HIS A 84 -0.78 -2.01 -4.51
CA HIS A 84 -0.61 -3.30 -3.87
C HIS A 84 -1.97 -3.90 -3.48
N GLU A 85 -2.80 -3.11 -2.81
CA GLU A 85 -4.11 -3.57 -2.34
C GLU A 85 -5.08 -3.78 -3.49
N GLU A 86 -5.06 -2.91 -4.50
CA GLU A 86 -5.86 -3.11 -5.71
C GLU A 86 -5.48 -4.42 -6.40
N TRP A 87 -4.20 -4.75 -6.45
CA TRP A 87 -3.74 -6.00 -7.04
C TRP A 87 -4.36 -7.20 -6.35
N HIS A 88 -4.40 -7.20 -5.01
CA HIS A 88 -5.05 -8.29 -4.25
C HIS A 88 -6.53 -8.44 -4.61
N ILE A 89 -7.24 -7.34 -4.72
CA ILE A 89 -8.68 -7.38 -5.07
C ILE A 89 -8.90 -8.01 -6.44
N ARG A 90 -8.03 -7.70 -7.40
CA ARG A 90 -8.18 -8.18 -8.79
C ARG A 90 -7.60 -9.57 -9.00
N ASN A 91 -6.61 -9.98 -8.22
CA ASN A 91 -5.81 -11.18 -8.53
C ASN A 91 -5.73 -12.19 -7.39
N GLY A 92 -6.12 -11.82 -6.17
CA GLY A 92 -6.11 -12.74 -5.04
C GLY A 92 -4.99 -12.51 -4.05
N ALA A 93 -4.71 -13.50 -3.22
CA ALA A 93 -3.92 -13.36 -2.01
C ALA A 93 -2.40 -13.46 -2.18
N ASP A 94 -1.89 -13.57 -3.41
CA ASP A 94 -0.45 -13.74 -3.66
C ASP A 94 0.32 -12.44 -3.36
N GLU A 95 1.11 -12.43 -2.28
CA GLU A 95 1.89 -11.27 -1.89
C GLU A 95 3.03 -10.95 -2.86
N SER A 96 3.60 -11.97 -3.52
CA SER A 96 4.65 -11.75 -4.51
C SER A 96 4.17 -10.84 -5.64
N GLY A 97 3.00 -11.13 -6.19
CA GLY A 97 2.40 -10.33 -7.25
C GLY A 97 2.04 -8.93 -6.79
N ALA A 98 1.49 -8.81 -5.58
CA ALA A 98 1.11 -7.52 -5.02
C ALA A 98 2.33 -6.62 -4.80
N TYR A 99 3.43 -7.16 -4.25
CA TYR A 99 4.68 -6.39 -4.09
C TYR A 99 5.31 -6.05 -5.43
N TYR A 100 5.24 -6.94 -6.41
CA TYR A 100 5.73 -6.61 -7.75
C TYR A 100 4.98 -5.41 -8.33
N ALA A 101 3.66 -5.40 -8.20
CA ALA A 101 2.84 -4.26 -8.64
C ALA A 101 3.21 -2.98 -7.88
N GLN A 102 3.46 -3.09 -6.58
CA GLN A 102 3.84 -1.95 -5.75
C GLN A 102 5.19 -1.37 -6.17
N LEU A 103 6.21 -2.21 -6.34
CA LEU A 103 7.54 -1.76 -6.74
C LEU A 103 7.54 -1.19 -8.16
N THR A 104 6.82 -1.82 -9.07
CA THR A 104 6.67 -1.31 -10.44
C THR A 104 6.01 0.07 -10.44
N THR A 105 5.02 0.27 -9.59
CA THR A 105 4.36 1.58 -9.44
C THR A 105 5.35 2.64 -8.97
N LEU A 106 6.20 2.32 -7.99
CA LEU A 106 7.23 3.26 -7.53
C LEU A 106 8.18 3.65 -8.65
N LEU A 107 8.66 2.67 -9.44
CA LEU A 107 9.52 2.96 -10.59
C LEU A 107 8.84 3.89 -11.58
N ARG A 108 7.58 3.63 -11.90
CA ARG A 108 6.81 4.46 -12.82
C ARG A 108 6.63 5.88 -12.29
N LEU A 109 6.54 6.04 -10.97
CA LEU A 109 6.41 7.36 -10.35
C LEU A 109 7.75 8.07 -10.13
N GLY A 110 8.85 7.48 -10.62
CA GLY A 110 10.17 8.10 -10.54
C GLY A 110 10.91 7.85 -9.23
N VAL A 111 10.54 6.79 -8.50
CA VAL A 111 11.24 6.38 -7.28
C VAL A 111 12.15 5.20 -7.63
N PRO A 112 13.47 5.45 -7.77
CA PRO A 112 14.40 4.40 -8.20
C PRO A 112 14.76 3.42 -7.07
N PRO A 113 15.37 2.26 -7.42
CA PRO A 113 15.73 1.25 -6.42
C PRO A 113 16.69 1.69 -5.32
N ASP A 114 17.49 2.73 -5.56
CA ASP A 114 18.41 3.26 -4.55
C ASP A 114 17.75 4.28 -3.62
N ASN A 115 16.49 4.62 -3.85
CA ASN A 115 15.73 5.53 -2.98
C ASN A 115 15.28 4.80 -1.72
N ASN A 116 15.28 5.50 -0.59
CA ASN A 116 14.90 4.93 0.71
C ASN A 116 13.47 4.40 0.73
N VAL A 117 12.55 5.05 0.03
CA VAL A 117 11.15 4.60 -0.07
C VAL A 117 11.09 3.24 -0.79
N TYR A 118 11.76 3.11 -1.93
CA TYR A 118 11.81 1.84 -2.65
C TYR A 118 12.41 0.74 -1.79
N ARG A 119 13.51 1.03 -1.12
CA ARG A 119 14.18 0.06 -0.23
C ARG A 119 13.29 -0.36 0.92
N SER A 120 12.51 0.55 1.48
CA SER A 120 11.62 0.21 2.58
C SER A 120 10.53 -0.76 2.16
N VAL A 121 9.97 -0.59 0.96
CA VAL A 121 9.00 -1.51 0.40
C VAL A 121 9.64 -2.86 0.10
N GLN A 122 10.84 -2.85 -0.48
CA GLN A 122 11.58 -4.06 -0.77
C GLN A 122 11.88 -4.88 0.49
N ARG A 123 12.25 -4.21 1.60
CA ARG A 123 12.45 -4.88 2.88
C ARG A 123 11.16 -5.49 3.42
N SER A 124 10.05 -4.79 3.28
CA SER A 124 8.74 -5.30 3.68
C SER A 124 8.39 -6.56 2.89
N MET A 125 8.62 -6.54 1.58
CA MET A 125 8.41 -7.69 0.72
C MET A 125 9.26 -8.89 1.17
N GLN A 126 10.55 -8.67 1.40
CA GLN A 126 11.46 -9.72 1.82
C GLN A 126 11.03 -10.33 3.15
N ALA A 127 10.61 -9.51 4.10
CA ALA A 127 10.14 -9.96 5.41
C ALA A 127 8.88 -10.82 5.28
N VAL A 128 7.91 -10.39 4.48
CA VAL A 128 6.67 -11.13 4.28
C VAL A 128 6.93 -12.46 3.57
N LEU A 129 7.71 -12.46 2.50
CA LEU A 129 8.00 -13.69 1.74
C LEU A 129 8.83 -14.67 2.55
N LYS A 130 9.78 -14.20 3.35
CA LYS A 130 10.57 -15.04 4.24
C LYS A 130 9.69 -15.71 5.30
N LYS A 131 8.76 -14.94 5.88
CA LYS A 131 7.84 -15.46 6.89
C LYS A 131 6.96 -16.58 6.32
N ARG A 132 6.49 -16.42 5.08
CA ARG A 132 5.68 -17.44 4.41
C ARG A 132 6.48 -18.71 4.13
N LYS A 133 7.75 -18.59 3.74
CA LYS A 133 8.64 -19.76 3.54
C LYS A 133 8.85 -20.54 4.82
N GLN A 134 8.96 -19.85 5.97
CA GLN A 134 9.17 -20.49 7.26
C GLN A 134 7.93 -21.20 7.80
N LYS A 135 6.74 -20.89 7.27
CA LYS A 135 5.46 -21.44 7.70
C LYS A 135 4.60 -21.85 6.51
N PRO A 136 5.08 -22.83 5.69
CA PRO A 136 4.40 -23.20 4.46
C PRO A 136 2.97 -23.71 4.69
N ASP A 137 2.73 -24.43 5.79
CA ASP A 137 1.40 -24.94 6.11
C ASP A 137 0.40 -23.82 6.34
N LEU A 138 0.82 -22.72 6.98
CA LEU A 138 -0.02 -21.56 7.18
C LEU A 138 -0.35 -20.86 5.86
N VAL A 139 0.60 -20.85 4.92
CA VAL A 139 0.37 -20.28 3.59
C VAL A 139 -0.73 -21.06 2.87
N LEU A 140 -0.69 -22.38 2.94
CA LEU A 140 -1.70 -23.25 2.33
C LEU A 140 -3.06 -23.08 3.03
N ALA A 141 -3.06 -23.06 4.36
CA ALA A 141 -4.28 -22.92 5.15
C ALA A 141 -4.94 -21.53 5.01
N GLY A 142 -4.15 -20.50 4.78
CA GLY A 142 -4.63 -19.13 4.62
C GLY A 142 -5.24 -18.83 3.26
N ARG A 143 -5.24 -19.81 2.39
CA ARG A 143 -5.80 -19.69 1.05
C ARG A 143 -7.09 -20.48 0.94
#